data_6a5d61602654b8aac35b1c120b3e7be7
#
_entry.id   6a5d61602654b8aac35b1c120b3e7be7
#
_cell.length_a   1.000
_cell.length_b   1.000
_cell.length_c   1.000
_cell.angle_alpha   90.00
_cell.angle_beta   90.00
_cell.angle_gamma   90.00
#
_symmetry.space_group_name_H-M   'P 1'
#
loop_
_entity.id
_entity.type
_entity.pdbx_description
1 polymer ?
#
loop_
_entity_poly.entity_id
_entity_poly.type
_entity_poly.pdbx_seq_one_letter_code
_entity_poly.pdbx_strand_id
1 'polypeptide(L)' 'MEKGTVKWFNDSKGFGFITPENGEDVFVHHTSIQSDGFKSLSEGDQVEFEVEQGEKGSKASSVVKI' A
#
# COMPACT_ATOMS: atom_id res chain seq x y z
N MET A 1 -1.41 12.73 3.75
CA MET A 1 -1.19 11.37 3.23
C MET A 1 0.04 11.33 2.36
N GLU A 2 0.75 10.23 2.41
CA GLU A 2 1.90 10.03 1.56
C GLU A 2 1.48 9.53 0.19
N LYS A 3 2.29 9.81 -0.81
CA LYS A 3 2.08 9.27 -2.16
C LYS A 3 3.18 8.28 -2.48
N GLY A 4 2.83 7.26 -3.24
CA GLY A 4 3.82 6.28 -3.64
C GLY A 4 3.36 5.46 -4.82
N THR A 5 4.22 4.53 -5.20
CA THR A 5 3.96 3.62 -6.32
C THR A 5 3.99 2.19 -5.80
N VAL A 6 3.03 1.40 -6.22
CA VAL A 6 2.99 -0.02 -5.82
C VAL A 6 4.20 -0.73 -6.42
N LYS A 7 5.02 -1.30 -5.56
CA LYS A 7 6.19 -2.05 -5.99
C LYS A 7 5.77 -3.42 -6.50
N TRP A 8 4.94 -4.09 -5.73
CA TRP A 8 4.30 -5.34 -6.13
C TRP A 8 3.15 -5.64 -5.17
N PHE A 9 2.23 -6.45 -5.60
CA PHE A 9 1.12 -6.86 -4.75
C PHE A 9 0.71 -8.27 -5.14
N ASN A 10 0.50 -9.12 -4.14
CA ASN A 10 0.07 -10.50 -4.35
C ASN A 10 -1.39 -10.66 -3.94
N ASP A 11 -2.27 -10.74 -4.92
CA ASP A 11 -3.72 -10.84 -4.67
C ASP A 11 -4.08 -12.12 -3.92
N SER A 12 -3.37 -13.20 -4.20
CA SER A 12 -3.66 -14.48 -3.56
C SER A 12 -3.36 -14.45 -2.08
N LYS A 13 -2.29 -13.77 -1.70
CA LYS A 13 -1.89 -13.66 -0.29
C LYS A 13 -2.48 -12.42 0.37
N GLY A 14 -2.88 -11.45 -0.42
CA GLY A 14 -3.51 -10.24 0.09
C GLY A 14 -2.57 -9.21 0.68
N PHE A 15 -1.33 -9.15 0.23
CA PHE A 15 -0.39 -8.14 0.70
C PHE A 15 0.64 -7.78 -0.36
N GLY A 16 1.34 -6.70 -0.11
CA GLY A 16 2.39 -6.23 -1.00
C GLY A 16 3.18 -5.10 -0.39
N PHE A 17 3.88 -4.37 -1.23
CA PHE A 17 4.70 -3.25 -0.81
C PHE A 17 4.49 -2.05 -1.70
N ILE A 18 4.58 -0.87 -1.09
CA ILE A 18 4.50 0.41 -1.78
C ILE A 18 5.81 1.13 -1.58
N THR A 19 6.33 1.72 -2.65
CA THR A 19 7.54 2.54 -2.58
C THR A 19 7.09 4.00 -2.50
N PRO A 20 7.24 4.66 -1.35
CA PRO A 20 6.86 6.06 -1.20
C PRO A 20 7.78 6.95 -2.02
N GLU A 21 7.35 8.19 -2.27
CA GLU A 21 8.21 9.16 -2.92
C GLU A 21 9.44 9.46 -2.08
N ASN A 22 9.29 9.41 -0.76
CA ASN A 22 10.39 9.61 0.17
C ASN A 22 10.37 8.48 1.19
N GLY A 23 11.50 7.83 1.38
CA GLY A 23 11.64 6.82 2.40
C GLY A 23 11.69 5.41 1.87
N GLU A 24 11.63 4.48 2.78
CA GLU A 24 11.74 3.05 2.47
C GLU A 24 10.38 2.45 2.15
N ASP A 25 10.40 1.30 1.49
CA ASP A 25 9.18 0.57 1.14
C ASP A 25 8.33 0.32 2.38
N VAL A 26 7.02 0.43 2.21
CA VAL A 26 6.09 0.16 3.30
C VAL A 26 5.21 -1.04 2.95
N PHE A 27 4.90 -1.82 3.96
CA PHE A 27 4.03 -2.98 3.82
C PHE A 27 2.58 -2.52 3.65
N VAL A 28 1.83 -3.20 2.78
CA VAL A 28 0.40 -2.93 2.62
C VAL A 28 -0.35 -4.26 2.63
N HIS A 29 -1.46 -4.29 3.37
CA HIS A 29 -2.34 -5.45 3.42
C HIS A 29 -3.65 -5.10 2.73
N HIS A 30 -4.32 -6.09 2.14
CA HIS A 30 -5.55 -5.83 1.40
C HIS A 30 -6.64 -5.15 2.25
N THR A 31 -6.63 -5.40 3.56
CA THR A 31 -7.60 -4.75 4.45
C THR A 31 -7.35 -3.26 4.62
N SER A 32 -6.17 -2.79 4.25
CA SER A 32 -5.82 -1.38 4.33
C SER A 32 -6.20 -0.62 3.06
N ILE A 33 -6.60 -1.32 2.02
CA ILE A 33 -6.96 -0.68 0.75
C ILE A 33 -8.43 -0.24 0.81
N GLN A 34 -8.64 1.05 0.56
CA GLN A 34 -9.99 1.61 0.53
C GLN A 34 -10.41 1.79 -0.92
N SER A 35 -11.18 0.84 -1.43
CA SER A 35 -11.70 0.94 -2.77
C SER A 35 -13.06 0.24 -2.82
N ASP A 36 -13.91 0.70 -3.72
CA ASP A 36 -15.20 0.07 -3.94
C ASP A 36 -14.99 -1.13 -4.84
N GLY A 37 -15.12 -2.32 -4.30
CA GLY A 37 -14.96 -3.54 -5.06
C GLY A 37 -13.64 -4.23 -4.79
N PHE A 38 -12.72 -4.18 -5.73
CA PHE A 38 -11.46 -4.91 -5.61
C PHE A 38 -10.51 -4.28 -4.60
N LYS A 39 -10.06 -5.09 -3.65
CA LYS A 39 -9.04 -4.67 -2.70
C LYS A 39 -7.70 -5.20 -3.14
N SER A 40 -7.31 -4.84 -4.33
CA SER A 40 -6.03 -5.27 -4.89
C SER A 40 -5.35 -4.09 -5.57
N LEU A 41 -4.05 -4.22 -5.71
CA LEU A 41 -3.21 -3.22 -6.36
C LEU A 41 -2.40 -3.90 -7.45
N SER A 42 -2.01 -3.12 -8.45
CA SER A 42 -1.16 -3.63 -9.52
C SER A 42 0.19 -2.94 -9.45
N GLU A 43 1.23 -3.66 -9.84
CA GLU A 43 2.57 -3.11 -9.89
C GLU A 43 2.57 -1.84 -10.75
N GLY A 44 3.12 -0.77 -10.20
CA GLY A 44 3.18 0.52 -10.89
C GLY A 44 2.02 1.45 -10.62
N ASP A 45 1.00 1.01 -9.91
CA ASP A 45 -0.13 1.87 -9.58
C ASP A 45 0.30 3.01 -8.66
N GLN A 46 -0.28 4.18 -8.89
CA GLN A 46 -0.06 5.33 -8.01
C GLN A 46 -1.11 5.33 -6.93
N VAL A 47 -0.67 5.50 -5.69
CA VAL A 47 -1.57 5.45 -4.54
C VAL A 47 -1.25 6.55 -3.54
N GLU A 48 -2.24 6.87 -2.71
CA GLU A 48 -2.04 7.71 -1.53
C GLU A 48 -2.35 6.86 -0.31
N PHE A 49 -1.64 7.07 0.77
CA PHE A 49 -1.79 6.25 1.96
C PHE A 49 -1.24 6.95 3.18
N GLU A 50 -1.58 6.44 4.35
CA GLU A 50 -1.01 6.90 5.60
C GLU A 50 -0.02 5.85 6.09
N VAL A 51 1.05 6.31 6.71
CA VAL A 51 2.07 5.41 7.26
C VAL A 51 1.82 5.22 8.75
N GLU A 52 1.74 3.97 9.16
CA GLU A 52 1.61 3.63 10.57
C GLU A 52 2.82 2.83 11.00
N GLN A 53 3.27 3.05 12.23
CA GLN A 53 4.36 2.28 12.80
C GLN A 53 3.81 1.01 13.43
N GLY A 54 4.29 -0.12 12.97
CA GLY A 54 3.90 -1.41 13.51
C GLY A 54 5.07 -2.07 14.21
N GLU A 55 4.82 -3.22 14.81
CA GLU A 55 5.87 -3.97 15.50
C GLU A 55 6.97 -4.43 14.56
N LYS A 56 6.61 -4.66 13.30
CA LYS A 56 7.56 -5.14 12.30
C LYS A 56 8.04 -4.06 11.34
N GLY A 57 7.77 -2.80 11.66
CA GLY A 57 8.17 -1.67 10.84
C GLY A 57 6.98 -0.87 10.34
N SER A 58 7.20 -0.05 9.33
CA SER A 58 6.17 0.82 8.78
C SER A 58 5.20 0.05 7.89
N LYS A 59 3.94 0.38 7.99
CA LYS A 59 2.91 -0.20 7.14
C LYS A 59 2.00 0.90 6.62
N ALA A 60 1.40 0.67 5.45
CA ALA A 60 0.47 1.61 4.86
C ALA A 60 -0.94 1.34 5.37
N SER A 61 -1.69 2.41 5.58
CA SER A 61 -3.10 2.30 5.94
C SER A 61 -3.88 3.30 5.10
N SER A 62 -5.20 3.10 5.02
CA SER A 62 -6.08 3.99 4.26
C SER A 62 -5.59 4.20 2.82
N VAL A 63 -5.19 3.13 2.18
CA VAL A 63 -4.62 3.20 0.83
C VAL A 63 -5.70 3.45 -0.20
N VAL A 64 -5.48 4.45 -1.04
CA VAL A 64 -6.44 4.84 -2.08
C VAL A 64 -5.68 4.99 -3.39
N LYS A 65 -6.23 4.44 -4.46
CA LYS A 65 -5.66 4.67 -5.79
C LYS A 65 -5.92 6.10 -6.24
N ILE A 66 -4.93 6.69 -6.84
CA ILE A 66 -5.06 8.04 -7.38
C ILE A 66 -5.51 7.98 -8.82
#